data_235f433e82df22d81d4e92860dfd6069
#
_entry.id   235f433e82df22d81d4e92860dfd6069
#
_cell.length_a   1.000
_cell.length_b   1.000
_cell.length_c   1.000
_cell.angle_alpha   90.00
_cell.angle_beta   90.00
_cell.angle_gamma   90.00
#
_symmetry.space_group_name_H-M   'P 1'
#
loop_
_entity.id
_entity.type
_entity.pdbx_description
1 polymer ?
#
loop_
_entity_poly.entity_id
_entity_poly.type
_entity_poly.pdbx_seq_one_letter_code
_entity_poly.pdbx_strand_id
1 'polypeptide(L)'
;LEKEECLEREEWITLLSACGDEKLRDYAAQKARTVAQGGFGTDIYVRGLIEFSNYCKNDCYYCGIRRSNPGADRYRLSMEDILACCEEGWILGFRTFVLQGGEDGFYRDEWYEELIREIKRKYPACAITLSVGERTKETYRRWYEAGADRYLLRHETADDAHYRTMHPEEMSPVHRKECLYALKEIGYQVGCGFMVGSPGQGPEQLAQDMEFIHELKPHMVGIGPFVPAAGTPFAKETQGSLELTIFMLSLLRLQEKRVLLPATTALGTIHPLGREMGIQAGANVV
;
A
#
# COMPACT_ATOMS: atom_id res chain seq x y z
N LEU A 1 23.37 2.46 0.37
CA LEU A 1 22.36 2.08 -0.62
C LEU A 1 22.81 2.15 -2.08
N GLU A 2 23.76 3.01 -2.46
CA GLU A 2 24.27 3.02 -3.84
C GLU A 2 25.14 1.78 -4.18
N LYS A 3 25.81 1.23 -3.19
CA LYS A 3 26.73 0.08 -3.32
C LYS A 3 26.15 -1.21 -2.77
N GLU A 4 25.31 -1.11 -1.75
CA GLU A 4 24.71 -2.20 -1.01
C GLU A 4 23.18 -2.19 -1.20
N GLU A 5 22.57 -3.36 -1.27
CA GLU A 5 21.12 -3.48 -1.50
C GLU A 5 20.31 -3.17 -0.24
N CYS A 6 20.91 -3.29 0.94
CA CYS A 6 20.30 -2.97 2.23
C CYS A 6 21.35 -2.40 3.18
N LEU A 7 20.92 -1.59 4.12
CA LEU A 7 21.75 -1.08 5.24
C LEU A 7 21.49 -1.90 6.50
N GLU A 8 22.45 -1.93 7.39
CA GLU A 8 22.23 -2.43 8.76
C GLU A 8 21.31 -1.50 9.55
N ARG A 9 20.66 -2.01 10.60
CA ARG A 9 19.66 -1.26 11.37
C ARG A 9 20.14 0.08 11.88
N GLU A 10 21.36 0.14 12.47
CA GLU A 10 21.95 1.37 12.99
C GLU A 10 22.26 2.39 11.90
N GLU A 11 22.61 1.92 10.71
CA GLU A 11 22.82 2.78 9.53
C GLU A 11 21.48 3.36 9.06
N TRP A 12 20.42 2.54 9.02
CA TRP A 12 19.06 3.01 8.74
C TRP A 12 18.61 4.07 9.74
N ILE A 13 18.77 3.82 11.04
CA ILE A 13 18.38 4.77 12.10
C ILE A 13 19.15 6.09 11.93
N THR A 14 20.46 6.02 11.67
CA THR A 14 21.30 7.20 11.44
C THR A 14 20.82 8.01 10.23
N LEU A 15 20.58 7.34 9.11
CA LEU A 15 20.13 7.97 7.86
C LEU A 15 18.74 8.60 8.02
N LEU A 16 17.80 7.90 8.66
CA LEU A 16 16.44 8.38 8.89
C LEU A 16 16.38 9.54 9.89
N SER A 17 17.24 9.52 10.91
CA SER A 17 17.39 10.62 11.87
C SER A 17 17.91 11.91 11.21
N ALA A 18 18.63 11.80 10.11
CA ALA A 18 19.15 12.92 9.34
C ALA A 18 18.12 13.49 8.32
N CYS A 19 16.86 13.07 8.37
CA CYS A 19 15.80 13.54 7.46
C CYS A 19 15.62 15.08 7.47
N GLY A 20 16.03 15.77 8.53
CA GLY A 20 16.03 17.25 8.58
C GLY A 20 17.00 17.92 7.61
N ASP A 21 18.03 17.24 7.12
CA ASP A 21 18.98 17.78 6.16
C ASP A 21 18.38 17.80 4.73
N GLU A 22 18.07 19.00 4.25
CA GLU A 22 17.50 19.24 2.93
C GLU A 22 18.42 18.75 1.80
N LYS A 23 19.75 18.98 1.93
CA LYS A 23 20.71 18.55 0.91
C LYS A 23 20.77 17.03 0.78
N LEU A 24 20.64 16.32 1.90
CA LEU A 24 20.57 14.87 1.91
C LEU A 24 19.29 14.37 1.23
N ARG A 25 18.14 14.98 1.53
CA ARG A 25 16.86 14.62 0.88
C ARG A 25 16.92 14.86 -0.62
N ASP A 26 17.43 16.02 -1.06
CA ASP A 26 17.55 16.37 -2.49
C ASP A 26 18.49 15.40 -3.21
N TYR A 27 19.61 15.06 -2.59
CA TYR A 27 20.53 14.07 -3.14
C TYR A 27 19.86 12.70 -3.30
N ALA A 28 19.17 12.22 -2.26
CA ALA A 28 18.46 10.95 -2.31
C ALA A 28 17.36 10.94 -3.40
N ALA A 29 16.58 12.02 -3.52
CA ALA A 29 15.54 12.15 -4.52
C ALA A 29 16.12 12.14 -5.97
N GLN A 30 17.20 12.88 -6.20
CA GLN A 30 17.89 12.89 -7.50
C GLN A 30 18.39 11.49 -7.88
N LYS A 31 19.01 10.78 -6.95
CA LYS A 31 19.51 9.41 -7.17
C LYS A 31 18.36 8.44 -7.42
N ALA A 32 17.30 8.49 -6.59
CA ALA A 32 16.13 7.66 -6.73
C ALA A 32 15.43 7.86 -8.08
N ARG A 33 15.31 9.12 -8.54
CA ARG A 33 14.78 9.44 -9.87
C ARG A 33 15.64 8.83 -10.98
N THR A 34 16.96 8.91 -10.88
CA THR A 34 17.86 8.29 -11.85
C THR A 34 17.68 6.77 -11.91
N VAL A 35 17.55 6.12 -10.76
CA VAL A 35 17.28 4.67 -10.66
C VAL A 35 15.92 4.33 -11.28
N ALA A 36 14.88 5.10 -10.97
CA ALA A 36 13.54 4.89 -11.54
C ALA A 36 13.56 5.02 -13.06
N GLN A 37 14.20 6.07 -13.60
CA GLN A 37 14.33 6.27 -15.04
C GLN A 37 15.15 5.16 -15.73
N GLY A 38 16.19 4.67 -15.09
CA GLY A 38 16.97 3.54 -15.60
C GLY A 38 16.20 2.22 -15.67
N GLY A 39 15.23 2.02 -14.77
CA GLY A 39 14.42 0.80 -14.67
C GLY A 39 13.10 0.85 -15.44
N PHE A 40 12.47 2.02 -15.52
CA PHE A 40 11.11 2.21 -16.04
C PHE A 40 10.99 3.29 -17.14
N GLY A 41 12.11 3.92 -17.52
CA GLY A 41 12.07 5.06 -18.44
C GLY A 41 11.36 6.27 -17.81
N THR A 42 10.51 6.92 -18.60
CA THR A 42 9.66 8.03 -18.14
C THR A 42 8.20 7.60 -17.92
N ASP A 43 7.93 6.31 -17.98
CA ASP A 43 6.57 5.79 -17.88
C ASP A 43 6.06 5.85 -16.44
N ILE A 44 4.81 6.29 -16.29
CA ILE A 44 4.04 6.27 -15.06
C ILE A 44 2.86 5.34 -15.24
N TYR A 45 2.77 4.33 -14.39
CA TYR A 45 1.70 3.34 -14.45
C TYR A 45 0.44 3.87 -13.77
N VAL A 46 -0.66 3.92 -14.52
CA VAL A 46 -1.97 4.32 -14.01
C VAL A 46 -2.82 3.07 -13.78
N ARG A 47 -3.54 3.04 -12.66
CA ARG A 47 -4.39 1.91 -12.27
C ARG A 47 -5.83 2.36 -12.07
N GLY A 48 -6.79 1.55 -12.52
CA GLY A 48 -8.20 1.73 -12.24
C GLY A 48 -8.52 1.24 -10.83
N LEU A 49 -8.70 2.15 -9.88
CA LEU A 49 -9.11 1.83 -8.52
C LEU A 49 -10.63 1.79 -8.41
N ILE A 50 -11.16 0.68 -7.91
CA ILE A 50 -12.58 0.47 -7.63
C ILE A 50 -12.72 0.20 -6.13
N GLU A 51 -13.14 1.21 -5.38
CA GLU A 51 -13.46 1.08 -3.96
C GLU A 51 -14.90 0.58 -3.82
N PHE A 52 -15.08 -0.73 -3.75
CA PHE A 52 -16.40 -1.35 -3.87
C PHE A 52 -17.16 -1.51 -2.54
N SER A 53 -16.47 -1.38 -1.40
CA SER A 53 -17.09 -1.39 -0.08
C SER A 53 -16.26 -0.61 0.94
N ASN A 54 -16.92 0.16 1.77
CA ASN A 54 -16.31 0.81 2.93
C ASN A 54 -16.79 0.23 4.29
N TYR A 55 -17.43 -0.96 4.26
CA TYR A 55 -17.64 -1.75 5.47
C TYR A 55 -16.36 -2.49 5.83
N CYS A 56 -16.03 -2.53 7.13
CA CYS A 56 -14.88 -3.26 7.64
C CYS A 56 -15.22 -3.91 8.98
N LYS A 57 -14.79 -5.16 9.19
CA LYS A 57 -14.93 -5.84 10.50
C LYS A 57 -13.93 -5.34 11.53
N ASN A 58 -12.81 -4.74 11.08
CA ASN A 58 -11.72 -4.29 11.93
C ASN A 58 -11.97 -2.90 12.51
N ASP A 59 -11.26 -2.59 13.58
CA ASP A 59 -11.44 -1.33 14.30
C ASP A 59 -10.11 -0.57 14.50
N CYS A 60 -9.25 -0.58 13.46
CA CYS A 60 -7.95 0.11 13.44
C CYS A 60 -8.10 1.58 13.86
N TYR A 61 -7.20 2.06 14.72
CA TYR A 61 -7.36 3.35 15.40
C TYR A 61 -7.15 4.58 14.50
N TYR A 62 -6.58 4.38 13.33
CA TYR A 62 -6.33 5.42 12.31
C TYR A 62 -7.33 5.43 11.15
N CYS A 63 -8.13 4.37 10.98
CA CYS A 63 -8.87 4.13 9.73
C CYS A 63 -10.27 4.76 9.75
N GLY A 64 -10.56 5.65 8.80
CA GLY A 64 -11.86 6.31 8.68
C GLY A 64 -13.03 5.36 8.42
N ILE A 65 -12.78 4.17 7.82
CA ILE A 65 -13.80 3.14 7.61
C ILE A 65 -13.82 2.06 8.69
N ARG A 66 -13.19 2.29 9.84
CA ARG A 66 -13.24 1.38 10.98
C ARG A 66 -14.67 1.06 11.41
N ARG A 67 -14.89 -0.14 11.94
CA ARG A 67 -16.23 -0.65 12.35
C ARG A 67 -17.00 0.33 13.23
N SER A 68 -16.34 0.89 14.25
CA SER A 68 -16.96 1.77 15.25
C SER A 68 -17.08 3.23 14.85
N ASN A 69 -16.71 3.63 13.59
CA ASN A 69 -16.89 5.00 13.17
C ASN A 69 -18.36 5.26 12.77
N PRO A 70 -19.13 6.02 13.60
CA PRO A 70 -20.54 6.28 13.32
C PRO A 70 -20.75 7.31 12.20
N GLY A 71 -19.70 8.08 11.88
CA GLY A 71 -19.74 9.13 10.83
C GLY A 71 -19.40 8.63 9.43
N ALA A 72 -19.10 7.34 9.28
CA ALA A 72 -18.81 6.78 7.97
C ALA A 72 -20.11 6.50 7.20
N ASP A 73 -20.29 7.18 6.08
CA ASP A 73 -21.39 6.89 5.15
C ASP A 73 -21.10 5.58 4.41
N ARG A 74 -21.86 4.53 4.76
CA ARG A 74 -21.57 3.15 4.38
C ARG A 74 -22.24 2.77 3.06
N TYR A 75 -21.44 2.15 2.17
CA TYR A 75 -21.93 1.64 0.90
C TYR A 75 -21.30 0.29 0.53
N ARG A 76 -21.96 -0.40 -0.38
CA ARG A 76 -21.50 -1.60 -1.09
C ARG A 76 -21.92 -1.50 -2.53
N LEU A 77 -21.01 -1.77 -3.46
CA LEU A 77 -21.34 -1.87 -4.88
C LEU A 77 -21.84 -3.27 -5.21
N SER A 78 -22.75 -3.38 -6.16
CA SER A 78 -23.13 -4.65 -6.73
C SER A 78 -22.04 -5.19 -7.69
N MET A 79 -22.12 -6.44 -8.07
CA MET A 79 -21.23 -7.01 -9.09
C MET A 79 -21.38 -6.28 -10.43
N GLU A 80 -22.60 -5.91 -10.78
CA GLU A 80 -22.94 -5.16 -11.98
C GLU A 80 -22.25 -3.79 -11.98
N ASP A 81 -22.28 -3.06 -10.86
CA ASP A 81 -21.63 -1.75 -10.73
C ASP A 81 -20.11 -1.89 -10.90
N ILE A 82 -19.49 -2.91 -10.28
CA ILE A 82 -18.05 -3.15 -10.40
C ILE A 82 -17.68 -3.49 -11.85
N LEU A 83 -18.47 -4.34 -12.52
CA LEU A 83 -18.24 -4.70 -13.91
C LEU A 83 -18.42 -3.50 -14.85
N ALA A 84 -19.36 -2.61 -14.55
CA ALA A 84 -19.53 -1.36 -15.29
C ALA A 84 -18.31 -0.43 -15.13
N CYS A 85 -17.77 -0.31 -13.91
CA CYS A 85 -16.51 0.42 -13.67
C CYS A 85 -15.32 -0.20 -14.45
N CYS A 86 -15.26 -1.54 -14.53
CA CYS A 86 -14.22 -2.22 -15.33
C CYS A 86 -14.36 -1.92 -16.82
N GLU A 87 -15.59 -1.89 -17.35
CA GLU A 87 -15.87 -1.56 -18.74
C GLU A 87 -15.45 -0.14 -19.08
N GLU A 88 -15.85 0.83 -18.28
CA GLU A 88 -15.45 2.22 -18.44
C GLU A 88 -13.93 2.36 -18.36
N GLY A 89 -13.31 1.74 -17.35
CA GLY A 89 -11.86 1.74 -17.19
C GLY A 89 -11.14 1.12 -18.39
N TRP A 90 -11.66 0.04 -18.97
CA TRP A 90 -11.10 -0.56 -20.18
C TRP A 90 -11.14 0.39 -21.38
N ILE A 91 -12.28 1.07 -21.57
CA ILE A 91 -12.46 2.07 -22.64
C ILE A 91 -11.48 3.23 -22.47
N LEU A 92 -11.25 3.68 -21.23
CA LEU A 92 -10.29 4.73 -20.89
C LEU A 92 -8.82 4.28 -20.99
N GLY A 93 -8.56 3.01 -21.28
CA GLY A 93 -7.20 2.50 -21.47
C GLY A 93 -6.57 1.86 -20.25
N PHE A 94 -7.24 1.74 -19.11
CA PHE A 94 -6.72 1.01 -17.94
C PHE A 94 -6.51 -0.48 -18.27
N ARG A 95 -5.42 -1.03 -17.76
CA ARG A 95 -5.06 -2.46 -17.93
C ARG A 95 -4.75 -3.12 -16.58
N THR A 96 -5.03 -2.45 -15.50
CA THR A 96 -5.01 -2.98 -14.13
C THR A 96 -6.22 -2.47 -13.39
N PHE A 97 -7.01 -3.36 -12.83
CA PHE A 97 -8.10 -3.04 -11.91
C PHE A 97 -7.68 -3.39 -10.49
N VAL A 98 -7.84 -2.43 -9.59
CA VAL A 98 -7.59 -2.62 -8.16
C VAL A 98 -8.94 -2.65 -7.45
N LEU A 99 -9.34 -3.82 -7.00
CA LEU A 99 -10.55 -4.01 -6.20
C LEU A 99 -10.20 -3.80 -4.73
N GLN A 100 -10.60 -2.67 -4.19
CA GLN A 100 -10.28 -2.27 -2.82
C GLN A 100 -11.55 -2.16 -1.98
N GLY A 101 -11.45 -2.61 -0.73
CA GLY A 101 -12.51 -2.48 0.25
C GLY A 101 -12.01 -2.70 1.66
N GLY A 102 -12.86 -2.45 2.65
CA GLY A 102 -12.62 -2.96 3.99
C GLY A 102 -12.72 -4.48 4.03
N GLU A 103 -12.36 -5.08 5.16
CA GLU A 103 -12.59 -6.50 5.39
C GLU A 103 -14.09 -6.73 5.66
N ASP A 104 -14.86 -6.73 4.57
CA ASP A 104 -16.31 -6.85 4.59
C ASP A 104 -16.75 -8.31 4.51
N GLY A 105 -17.39 -8.81 5.56
CA GLY A 105 -17.91 -10.19 5.63
C GLY A 105 -19.20 -10.43 4.82
N PHE A 106 -19.76 -9.39 4.20
CA PHE A 106 -20.94 -9.54 3.34
C PHE A 106 -20.61 -10.30 2.06
N TYR A 107 -19.48 -9.99 1.43
CA TYR A 107 -19.02 -10.68 0.25
C TYR A 107 -18.30 -11.96 0.64
N ARG A 108 -18.87 -13.11 0.25
CA ARG A 108 -18.28 -14.43 0.51
C ARG A 108 -17.16 -14.73 -0.48
N ASP A 109 -16.34 -15.71 -0.18
CA ASP A 109 -15.19 -16.10 -1.00
C ASP A 109 -15.63 -16.49 -2.43
N GLU A 110 -16.76 -17.18 -2.57
CA GLU A 110 -17.34 -17.59 -3.87
C GLU A 110 -17.73 -16.39 -4.73
N TRP A 111 -18.23 -15.32 -4.11
CA TRP A 111 -18.58 -14.08 -4.82
C TRP A 111 -17.33 -13.41 -5.42
N TYR A 112 -16.22 -13.39 -4.68
CA TYR A 112 -14.95 -12.89 -5.22
C TYR A 112 -14.45 -13.73 -6.39
N GLU A 113 -14.55 -15.06 -6.30
CA GLU A 113 -14.14 -15.94 -7.38
C GLU A 113 -14.96 -15.71 -8.66
N GLU A 114 -16.27 -15.56 -8.52
CA GLU A 114 -17.16 -15.25 -9.63
C GLU A 114 -16.81 -13.90 -10.27
N LEU A 115 -16.66 -12.85 -9.46
CA LEU A 115 -16.25 -11.52 -9.91
C LEU A 115 -14.92 -11.55 -10.68
N ILE A 116 -13.90 -12.21 -10.11
CA ILE A 116 -12.58 -12.34 -10.72
C ILE A 116 -12.69 -13.05 -12.09
N ARG A 117 -13.40 -14.19 -12.16
CA ARG A 117 -13.60 -14.93 -13.39
C ARG A 117 -14.35 -14.10 -14.45
N GLU A 118 -15.38 -13.36 -14.06
CA GLU A 118 -16.11 -12.49 -14.98
C GLU A 118 -15.25 -11.35 -15.53
N ILE A 119 -14.44 -10.70 -14.69
CA ILE A 119 -13.48 -9.68 -15.14
C ILE A 119 -12.47 -10.29 -16.11
N LYS A 120 -11.87 -11.44 -15.77
CA LYS A 120 -10.90 -12.12 -16.66
C LYS A 120 -11.51 -12.58 -17.96
N ARG A 121 -12.76 -13.06 -17.94
CA ARG A 121 -13.47 -13.46 -19.14
C ARG A 121 -13.69 -12.29 -20.11
N LYS A 122 -14.06 -11.10 -19.58
CA LYS A 122 -14.29 -9.89 -20.38
C LYS A 122 -12.99 -9.20 -20.78
N TYR A 123 -12.01 -9.17 -19.90
CA TYR A 123 -10.76 -8.40 -20.04
C TYR A 123 -9.53 -9.27 -19.73
N PRO A 124 -9.23 -10.31 -20.51
CA PRO A 124 -8.18 -11.28 -20.19
C PRO A 124 -6.78 -10.66 -20.07
N ALA A 125 -6.54 -9.54 -20.76
CA ALA A 125 -5.27 -8.81 -20.71
C ALA A 125 -5.13 -7.87 -19.49
N CYS A 126 -6.20 -7.66 -18.72
CA CYS A 126 -6.14 -6.84 -17.51
C CYS A 126 -5.61 -7.62 -16.32
N ALA A 127 -4.72 -6.99 -15.56
CA ALA A 127 -4.32 -7.50 -14.25
C ALA A 127 -5.36 -7.12 -13.20
N ILE A 128 -5.70 -8.08 -12.32
CA ILE A 128 -6.58 -7.86 -11.17
C ILE A 128 -5.73 -7.81 -9.90
N THR A 129 -5.83 -6.72 -9.17
CA THR A 129 -5.25 -6.56 -7.84
C THR A 129 -6.36 -6.59 -6.80
N LEU A 130 -6.25 -7.46 -5.80
CA LEU A 130 -7.13 -7.45 -4.65
C LEU A 130 -6.50 -6.67 -3.49
N SER A 131 -7.29 -5.88 -2.78
CA SER A 131 -6.90 -5.16 -1.56
C SER A 131 -8.07 -5.19 -0.58
N VAL A 132 -8.32 -6.36 0.01
CA VAL A 132 -9.52 -6.67 0.81
C VAL A 132 -9.18 -7.30 2.17
N GLY A 133 -7.98 -7.00 2.68
CA GLY A 133 -7.50 -7.38 4.01
C GLY A 133 -7.06 -8.83 4.12
N GLU A 134 -7.14 -9.38 5.34
CA GLU A 134 -6.65 -10.71 5.66
C GLU A 134 -7.67 -11.80 5.32
N ARG A 135 -7.16 -12.90 4.74
CA ARG A 135 -7.92 -14.12 4.45
C ARG A 135 -7.09 -15.34 4.78
N THR A 136 -7.68 -16.52 4.74
CA THR A 136 -6.95 -17.78 4.88
C THR A 136 -6.09 -18.04 3.63
N LYS A 137 -5.02 -18.81 3.79
CA LYS A 137 -4.15 -19.24 2.68
C LYS A 137 -4.95 -19.97 1.59
N GLU A 138 -5.97 -20.76 2.00
CA GLU A 138 -6.86 -21.45 1.07
C GLU A 138 -7.69 -20.47 0.24
N THR A 139 -8.29 -19.45 0.88
CA THR A 139 -9.03 -18.39 0.18
C THR A 139 -8.14 -17.64 -0.82
N TYR A 140 -6.91 -17.27 -0.42
CA TYR A 140 -5.96 -16.65 -1.34
C TYR A 140 -5.66 -17.52 -2.54
N ARG A 141 -5.47 -18.85 -2.35
CA ARG A 141 -5.21 -19.79 -3.45
C ARG A 141 -6.40 -19.87 -4.42
N ARG A 142 -7.61 -20.00 -3.91
CA ARG A 142 -8.84 -20.04 -4.74
C ARG A 142 -8.98 -18.79 -5.60
N TRP A 143 -8.72 -17.61 -5.03
CA TRP A 143 -8.80 -16.37 -5.78
C TRP A 143 -7.68 -16.21 -6.81
N TYR A 144 -6.48 -16.70 -6.51
CA TYR A 144 -5.38 -16.76 -7.46
C TYR A 144 -5.71 -17.68 -8.65
N GLU A 145 -6.23 -18.87 -8.39
CA GLU A 145 -6.68 -19.81 -9.41
C GLU A 145 -7.88 -19.30 -10.23
N ALA A 146 -8.72 -18.44 -9.63
CA ALA A 146 -9.79 -17.74 -10.35
C ALA A 146 -9.26 -16.66 -11.30
N GLY A 147 -8.00 -16.20 -11.14
CA GLY A 147 -7.32 -15.26 -12.02
C GLY A 147 -6.88 -13.94 -11.39
N ALA A 148 -6.92 -13.79 -10.06
CA ALA A 148 -6.33 -12.63 -9.41
C ALA A 148 -4.80 -12.68 -9.52
N ASP A 149 -4.19 -11.63 -10.06
CA ASP A 149 -2.74 -11.59 -10.33
C ASP A 149 -1.93 -11.02 -9.17
N ARG A 150 -2.53 -10.04 -8.45
CA ARG A 150 -1.83 -9.23 -7.45
C ARG A 150 -2.67 -9.11 -6.17
N TYR A 151 -1.97 -8.99 -5.06
CA TYR A 151 -2.61 -8.71 -3.77
C TYR A 151 -1.87 -7.61 -3.04
N LEU A 152 -2.58 -6.57 -2.62
CA LEU A 152 -2.05 -5.51 -1.78
C LEU A 152 -2.53 -5.70 -0.35
N LEU A 153 -1.60 -5.94 0.57
CA LEU A 153 -1.84 -6.03 2.00
C LEU A 153 -0.77 -5.22 2.74
N ARG A 154 -1.13 -4.02 3.19
CA ARG A 154 -0.16 -3.20 3.93
C ARG A 154 0.11 -3.83 5.29
N HIS A 155 1.39 -3.93 5.66
CA HIS A 155 1.78 -4.40 6.99
C HIS A 155 1.62 -3.30 8.06
N GLU A 156 1.50 -2.05 7.63
CA GLU A 156 1.28 -0.80 8.38
C GLU A 156 2.48 -0.38 9.25
N THR A 157 3.17 -1.30 9.87
CA THR A 157 4.48 -1.20 10.49
C THR A 157 5.04 -2.61 10.72
N ALA A 158 6.34 -2.78 10.59
CA ALA A 158 7.01 -4.04 10.87
C ALA A 158 7.34 -4.22 12.36
N ASP A 159 7.29 -3.15 13.17
CA ASP A 159 7.46 -3.17 14.62
C ASP A 159 6.18 -3.68 15.29
N ASP A 160 6.25 -4.83 15.95
CA ASP A 160 5.11 -5.47 16.60
C ASP A 160 4.54 -4.67 17.78
N ALA A 161 5.39 -3.93 18.50
CA ALA A 161 4.95 -3.08 19.60
C ALA A 161 4.18 -1.87 19.07
N HIS A 162 4.72 -1.22 18.04
CA HIS A 162 4.08 -0.11 17.37
C HIS A 162 2.76 -0.53 16.68
N TYR A 163 2.72 -1.72 16.06
CA TYR A 163 1.48 -2.26 15.48
C TYR A 163 0.34 -2.32 16.51
N ARG A 164 0.63 -2.79 17.73
CA ARG A 164 -0.36 -2.88 18.82
C ARG A 164 -0.86 -1.52 19.33
N THR A 165 -0.11 -0.44 19.12
CA THR A 165 -0.58 0.92 19.45
C THR A 165 -1.61 1.45 18.46
N MET A 166 -1.62 0.90 17.23
CA MET A 166 -2.48 1.35 16.13
C MET A 166 -3.70 0.45 15.89
N HIS A 167 -3.73 -0.74 16.49
CA HIS A 167 -4.74 -1.76 16.22
C HIS A 167 -5.33 -2.32 17.51
N PRO A 168 -6.59 -2.81 17.49
CA PRO A 168 -7.17 -3.56 18.58
C PRO A 168 -6.37 -4.82 18.91
N GLU A 169 -6.51 -5.30 20.15
CA GLU A 169 -5.74 -6.43 20.68
C GLU A 169 -5.97 -7.75 19.90
N GLU A 170 -7.15 -7.92 19.31
CA GLU A 170 -7.49 -9.08 18.48
C GLU A 170 -6.75 -9.12 17.13
N MET A 171 -6.10 -8.03 16.70
CA MET A 171 -5.34 -7.98 15.45
C MET A 171 -3.86 -8.33 15.72
N SER A 172 -3.33 -9.26 14.94
CA SER A 172 -1.99 -9.80 15.13
C SER A 172 -1.00 -9.28 14.06
N PRO A 173 0.11 -8.61 14.46
CA PRO A 173 1.16 -8.25 13.52
C PRO A 173 1.83 -9.47 12.88
N VAL A 174 1.97 -10.56 13.63
CA VAL A 174 2.53 -11.82 13.15
C VAL A 174 1.65 -12.39 12.05
N HIS A 175 0.34 -12.51 12.30
CA HIS A 175 -0.61 -13.01 11.30
C HIS A 175 -0.63 -12.15 10.04
N ARG A 176 -0.53 -10.82 10.17
CA ARG A 176 -0.42 -9.89 9.03
C ARG A 176 0.78 -10.21 8.14
N LYS A 177 1.94 -10.45 8.74
CA LYS A 177 3.16 -10.83 8.02
C LYS A 177 3.05 -12.23 7.40
N GLU A 178 2.47 -13.20 8.13
CA GLU A 178 2.21 -14.57 7.62
C GLU A 178 1.31 -14.54 6.38
N CYS A 179 0.29 -13.68 6.34
CA CYS A 179 -0.55 -13.48 5.16
C CYS A 179 0.28 -13.02 3.95
N LEU A 180 1.22 -12.08 4.13
CA LEU A 180 2.10 -11.61 3.05
C LEU A 180 3.01 -12.71 2.50
N TYR A 181 3.59 -13.52 3.38
CA TYR A 181 4.40 -14.67 2.96
C TYR A 181 3.54 -15.74 2.27
N ALA A 182 2.34 -16.02 2.76
CA ALA A 182 1.40 -16.95 2.13
C ALA A 182 1.01 -16.51 0.72
N LEU A 183 0.72 -15.22 0.52
CA LEU A 183 0.44 -14.64 -0.80
C LEU A 183 1.62 -14.82 -1.75
N LYS A 184 2.84 -14.57 -1.28
CA LYS A 184 4.06 -14.75 -2.07
C LYS A 184 4.29 -16.21 -2.45
N GLU A 185 4.11 -17.15 -1.50
CA GLU A 185 4.25 -18.59 -1.74
C GLU A 185 3.24 -19.12 -2.77
N ILE A 186 2.01 -18.57 -2.79
CA ILE A 186 0.99 -18.93 -3.80
C ILE A 186 1.39 -18.47 -5.19
N GLY A 187 2.15 -17.37 -5.32
CA GLY A 187 2.60 -16.83 -6.61
C GLY A 187 2.04 -15.44 -6.96
N TYR A 188 1.33 -14.77 -6.04
CA TYR A 188 0.88 -13.40 -6.28
C TYR A 188 2.04 -12.43 -6.49
N GLN A 189 1.82 -11.42 -7.33
CA GLN A 189 2.60 -10.20 -7.24
C GLN A 189 2.18 -9.43 -5.98
N VAL A 190 2.95 -9.60 -4.90
CA VAL A 190 2.61 -9.07 -3.58
C VAL A 190 2.93 -7.59 -3.49
N GLY A 191 1.98 -6.81 -2.98
CA GLY A 191 2.15 -5.44 -2.53
C GLY A 191 2.07 -5.35 -1.01
N CYS A 192 3.00 -4.64 -0.39
CA CYS A 192 2.98 -4.30 1.03
C CYS A 192 3.05 -2.79 1.25
N GLY A 193 3.30 -2.34 2.46
CA GLY A 193 3.51 -0.93 2.76
C GLY A 193 3.17 -0.56 4.20
N PHE A 194 3.47 0.68 4.54
CA PHE A 194 3.28 1.23 5.88
C PHE A 194 2.85 2.70 5.83
N MET A 195 2.40 3.24 6.95
CA MET A 195 2.16 4.67 7.10
C MET A 195 3.44 5.37 7.54
N VAL A 196 3.66 6.60 7.05
CA VAL A 196 4.78 7.44 7.43
C VAL A 196 4.30 8.53 8.39
N GLY A 197 4.93 8.62 9.55
CA GLY A 197 4.60 9.60 10.59
C GLY A 197 3.31 9.26 11.34
N SER A 198 2.99 7.97 11.51
CA SER A 198 1.93 7.53 12.39
C SER A 198 2.32 7.78 13.87
N PRO A 199 1.34 7.92 14.78
CA PRO A 199 1.63 8.19 16.19
C PRO A 199 2.60 7.17 16.78
N GLY A 200 3.66 7.66 17.41
CA GLY A 200 4.72 6.83 18.03
C GLY A 200 5.76 6.25 17.07
N GLN A 201 5.67 6.53 15.77
CA GLN A 201 6.68 6.09 14.80
C GLN A 201 7.93 6.97 14.85
N GLY A 202 9.09 6.36 14.98
CA GLY A 202 10.41 6.99 14.90
C GLY A 202 11.32 6.31 13.89
N PRO A 203 12.61 6.70 13.84
CA PRO A 203 13.59 6.08 12.96
C PRO A 203 13.75 4.57 13.14
N GLU A 204 13.59 4.06 14.38
CA GLU A 204 13.68 2.63 14.70
C GLU A 204 12.56 1.82 14.03
N GLN A 205 11.31 2.30 14.05
CA GLN A 205 10.18 1.64 13.41
C GLN A 205 10.34 1.67 11.89
N LEU A 206 10.74 2.80 11.34
CA LEU A 206 10.98 2.94 9.90
C LEU A 206 12.15 2.06 9.42
N ALA A 207 13.19 1.90 10.23
CA ALA A 207 14.30 0.99 9.93
C ALA A 207 13.81 -0.48 9.84
N GLN A 208 12.97 -0.91 10.78
CA GLN A 208 12.35 -2.24 10.73
C GLN A 208 11.45 -2.42 9.49
N ASP A 209 10.72 -1.38 9.09
CA ASP A 209 9.93 -1.42 7.85
C ASP A 209 10.81 -1.63 6.61
N MET A 210 11.97 -0.96 6.54
CA MET A 210 12.93 -1.11 5.44
C MET A 210 13.54 -2.51 5.41
N GLU A 211 13.95 -3.07 6.56
CA GLU A 211 14.44 -4.44 6.69
C GLU A 211 13.38 -5.47 6.25
N PHE A 212 12.14 -5.31 6.73
CA PHE A 212 11.05 -6.21 6.37
C PHE A 212 10.74 -6.19 4.87
N ILE A 213 10.75 -5.03 4.24
CA ILE A 213 10.55 -4.90 2.80
C ILE A 213 11.66 -5.59 2.04
N HIS A 214 12.92 -5.42 2.48
CA HIS A 214 14.05 -6.10 1.86
C HIS A 214 13.96 -7.63 1.97
N GLU A 215 13.54 -8.14 3.12
CA GLU A 215 13.32 -9.59 3.35
C GLU A 215 12.15 -10.12 2.50
N LEU A 216 11.02 -9.41 2.52
CA LEU A 216 9.81 -9.81 1.80
C LEU A 216 9.99 -9.76 0.28
N LYS A 217 10.80 -8.84 -0.24
CA LYS A 217 11.00 -8.57 -1.69
C LYS A 217 9.67 -8.48 -2.43
N PRO A 218 8.83 -7.48 -2.12
CA PRO A 218 7.53 -7.31 -2.73
C PRO A 218 7.64 -6.78 -4.16
N HIS A 219 6.58 -6.88 -4.94
CA HIS A 219 6.48 -6.27 -6.27
C HIS A 219 6.01 -4.81 -6.22
N MET A 220 5.36 -4.42 -5.13
CA MET A 220 4.89 -3.06 -4.91
C MET A 220 5.02 -2.67 -3.43
N VAL A 221 5.40 -1.42 -3.16
CA VAL A 221 5.39 -0.86 -1.80
C VAL A 221 4.59 0.44 -1.79
N GLY A 222 3.42 0.39 -1.15
CA GLY A 222 2.54 1.55 -1.00
C GLY A 222 2.75 2.25 0.34
N ILE A 223 3.47 3.36 0.34
CA ILE A 223 3.59 4.22 1.52
C ILE A 223 2.89 5.55 1.30
N GLY A 224 2.48 6.16 2.38
CA GLY A 224 1.91 7.51 2.37
C GLY A 224 1.95 8.11 3.76
N PRO A 225 1.84 9.44 3.86
CA PRO A 225 1.79 10.11 5.16
C PRO A 225 0.56 9.65 5.94
N PHE A 226 0.69 9.57 7.26
CA PHE A 226 -0.47 9.44 8.13
C PHE A 226 -1.35 10.68 7.99
N VAL A 227 -2.64 10.48 7.77
CA VAL A 227 -3.65 11.56 7.70
C VAL A 227 -4.72 11.26 8.75
N PRO A 228 -4.87 12.12 9.79
CA PRO A 228 -5.90 11.93 10.79
C PRO A 228 -7.31 11.87 10.18
N ALA A 229 -8.07 10.84 10.51
CA ALA A 229 -9.43 10.66 10.02
C ALA A 229 -10.46 10.97 11.10
N ALA A 230 -11.51 11.71 10.76
CA ALA A 230 -12.60 12.00 11.69
C ALA A 230 -13.29 10.72 12.18
N GLY A 231 -13.75 10.72 13.44
CA GLY A 231 -14.42 9.56 14.05
C GLY A 231 -13.48 8.42 14.43
N THR A 232 -12.16 8.65 14.47
CA THR A 232 -11.16 7.67 14.87
C THR A 232 -10.48 8.08 16.18
N PRO A 233 -9.89 7.15 16.94
CA PRO A 233 -9.04 7.48 18.09
C PRO A 233 -7.91 8.44 17.74
N PHE A 234 -7.34 8.35 16.53
CA PHE A 234 -6.24 9.19 16.07
C PHE A 234 -6.67 10.47 15.34
N ALA A 235 -7.94 10.85 15.45
CA ALA A 235 -8.47 12.04 14.77
C ALA A 235 -7.80 13.36 15.15
N LYS A 236 -7.11 13.41 16.31
CA LYS A 236 -6.43 14.60 16.83
C LYS A 236 -4.91 14.48 16.81
N GLU A 237 -4.39 13.38 16.31
CA GLU A 237 -2.95 13.17 16.21
C GLU A 237 -2.34 14.05 15.11
N THR A 238 -1.03 14.29 15.23
CA THR A 238 -0.29 15.09 14.25
C THR A 238 -0.21 14.36 12.93
N GLN A 239 -0.52 15.04 11.83
CA GLN A 239 -0.38 14.53 10.47
C GLN A 239 1.08 14.17 10.16
N GLY A 240 1.30 13.10 9.38
CA GLY A 240 2.62 12.71 8.91
C GLY A 240 3.26 13.73 7.98
N SER A 241 4.59 13.81 7.99
CA SER A 241 5.38 14.79 7.23
C SER A 241 5.43 14.45 5.74
N LEU A 242 5.26 15.47 4.89
CA LEU A 242 5.50 15.38 3.46
C LEU A 242 6.97 15.04 3.17
N GLU A 243 7.89 15.78 3.80
CA GLU A 243 9.33 15.67 3.58
C GLU A 243 9.84 14.27 3.93
N LEU A 244 9.41 13.74 5.08
CA LEU A 244 9.76 12.37 5.48
C LEU A 244 9.19 11.35 4.51
N THR A 245 7.94 11.51 4.05
CA THR A 245 7.32 10.58 3.11
C THR A 245 8.05 10.57 1.76
N ILE A 246 8.41 11.76 1.24
CA ILE A 246 9.18 11.90 0.00
C ILE A 246 10.57 11.27 0.15
N PHE A 247 11.22 11.50 1.30
CA PHE A 247 12.52 10.90 1.60
C PHE A 247 12.43 9.37 1.67
N MET A 248 11.41 8.82 2.34
CA MET A 248 11.17 7.38 2.38
C MET A 248 10.92 6.77 0.99
N LEU A 249 10.19 7.46 0.10
CA LEU A 249 10.02 7.02 -1.29
C LEU A 249 11.37 6.93 -2.00
N SER A 250 12.24 7.93 -1.80
CA SER A 250 13.59 7.94 -2.37
C SER A 250 14.43 6.77 -1.88
N LEU A 251 14.42 6.54 -0.58
CA LEU A 251 15.17 5.44 0.04
C LEU A 251 14.67 4.06 -0.42
N LEU A 252 13.35 3.88 -0.50
CA LEU A 252 12.73 2.66 -1.04
C LEU A 252 13.12 2.41 -2.49
N ARG A 253 13.17 3.44 -3.34
CA ARG A 253 13.63 3.29 -4.72
C ARG A 253 15.10 2.90 -4.80
N LEU A 254 15.94 3.42 -3.93
CA LEU A 254 17.35 3.08 -3.89
C LEU A 254 17.60 1.65 -3.42
N GLN A 255 16.84 1.19 -2.43
CA GLN A 255 16.89 -0.17 -1.92
C GLN A 255 16.27 -1.17 -2.92
N GLU A 256 15.05 -0.92 -3.35
CA GLU A 256 14.26 -1.81 -4.19
C GLU A 256 14.12 -1.23 -5.61
N LYS A 257 15.16 -1.36 -6.41
CA LYS A 257 15.32 -0.65 -7.70
C LYS A 257 14.19 -0.90 -8.69
N ARG A 258 13.51 -2.06 -8.64
CA ARG A 258 12.47 -2.48 -9.58
C ARG A 258 11.07 -2.56 -8.98
N VAL A 259 10.89 -2.19 -7.72
CA VAL A 259 9.58 -2.21 -7.07
C VAL A 259 8.66 -1.13 -7.66
N LEU A 260 7.38 -1.41 -7.74
CA LEU A 260 6.36 -0.41 -8.08
C LEU A 260 6.08 0.46 -6.85
N LEU A 261 6.27 1.76 -6.95
CA LEU A 261 6.08 2.74 -5.88
C LEU A 261 4.96 3.72 -6.25
N PRO A 262 3.79 3.65 -5.61
CA PRO A 262 2.75 4.64 -5.80
C PRO A 262 3.07 5.98 -5.16
N ALA A 263 2.83 7.08 -5.90
CA ALA A 263 2.60 8.40 -5.32
C ALA A 263 1.13 8.42 -4.84
N THR A 264 0.91 8.08 -3.57
CA THR A 264 -0.40 7.77 -3.02
C THR A 264 -1.35 8.98 -2.96
N THR A 265 -2.65 8.71 -2.86
CA THR A 265 -3.68 9.74 -2.66
C THR A 265 -3.40 10.60 -1.42
N ALA A 266 -2.88 9.99 -0.34
CA ALA A 266 -2.53 10.71 0.88
C ALA A 266 -1.49 11.83 0.67
N LEU A 267 -0.53 11.65 -0.26
CA LEU A 267 0.40 12.72 -0.64
C LEU A 267 -0.33 13.91 -1.26
N GLY A 268 -1.28 13.64 -2.18
CA GLY A 268 -2.12 14.68 -2.79
C GLY A 268 -3.08 15.34 -1.79
N THR A 269 -3.47 14.64 -0.72
CA THR A 269 -4.31 15.19 0.35
C THR A 269 -3.56 16.21 1.19
N ILE A 270 -2.29 15.94 1.53
CA ILE A 270 -1.50 16.82 2.40
C ILE A 270 -0.82 17.98 1.66
N HIS A 271 -0.59 17.83 0.35
CA HIS A 271 0.03 18.86 -0.47
C HIS A 271 -0.45 18.80 -1.93
N PRO A 272 -0.83 19.94 -2.55
CA PRO A 272 -1.36 19.95 -3.92
C PRO A 272 -0.44 19.31 -4.97
N LEU A 273 0.88 19.45 -4.83
CA LEU A 273 1.91 18.84 -5.69
C LEU A 273 2.54 17.58 -5.08
N GLY A 274 1.91 16.99 -4.05
CA GLY A 274 2.51 15.87 -3.32
C GLY A 274 2.76 14.64 -4.17
N ARG A 275 1.88 14.36 -5.14
CA ARG A 275 2.07 13.23 -6.07
C ARG A 275 3.22 13.48 -7.04
N GLU A 276 3.32 14.68 -7.60
CA GLU A 276 4.41 15.09 -8.49
C GLU A 276 5.76 15.04 -7.77
N MET A 277 5.81 15.51 -6.53
CA MET A 277 6.99 15.41 -5.68
C MET A 277 7.37 13.93 -5.43
N GLY A 278 6.38 13.07 -5.19
CA GLY A 278 6.59 11.62 -5.07
C GLY A 278 7.19 11.00 -6.33
N ILE A 279 6.69 11.37 -7.52
CA ILE A 279 7.24 10.94 -8.81
C ILE A 279 8.69 11.41 -8.96
N GLN A 280 8.99 12.68 -8.60
CA GLN A 280 10.35 13.21 -8.66
C GLN A 280 11.30 12.52 -7.67
N ALA A 281 10.77 11.89 -6.62
CA ALA A 281 11.49 11.11 -5.62
C ALA A 281 11.56 9.60 -5.93
N GLY A 282 11.22 9.19 -7.15
CA GLY A 282 11.37 7.81 -7.61
C GLY A 282 10.10 6.96 -7.60
N ALA A 283 8.93 7.51 -7.25
CA ALA A 283 7.66 6.83 -7.47
C ALA A 283 7.36 6.71 -8.99
N ASN A 284 6.59 5.70 -9.37
CA ASN A 284 6.28 5.40 -10.78
C ASN A 284 4.86 4.88 -11.01
N VAL A 285 3.98 4.99 -10.03
CA VAL A 285 2.57 4.57 -10.10
C VAL A 285 1.67 5.68 -9.57
N VAL A 286 0.52 5.91 -10.18
CA VAL A 286 -0.57 6.78 -9.71
C VAL A 286 -1.93 6.06 -9.82
#